data_bb9c0dc25c7ab6d6e6ee1870d60da2fd
#
_entry.id   bb9c0dc25c7ab6d6e6ee1870d60da2fd
#
_cell.length_a   1.000
_cell.length_b   1.000
_cell.length_c   1.000
_cell.angle_alpha   90.00
_cell.angle_beta   90.00
_cell.angle_gamma   90.00
#
_symmetry.space_group_name_H-M   'P 1'
#
loop_
_entity.id
_entity.type
_entity.pdbx_description
1 polymer ?
#
loop_
_entity_poly.entity_id
_entity_poly.type
_entity_poly.pdbx_seq_one_letter_code
_entity_poly.pdbx_strand_id
1 'polypeptide(L)'
;MKNLKILFAFVLLGFTFSCTVDDEDVDNAPLTILNRIEASSNYTFLNYALQRTGLSNVLNGTEKYTLFAPSNMVMGRFLMQNGFSSIDDVPEELLKNILLNHVIAGELPYRNFETGYAKTAALSDATGLPMSIHIEQVNMRVTLNGEAMITRGNIMASNGIIHTVNRVIPLPTVVTFVTADANFKNLAQAVTREDLTVDLVEVLSTNASNSPAPFTVFAPNNTAFVNLLSELGLSSLGDIDEPTLKTTLTYHVIAETNALSSQLSDNLQLTTLGGNITANVTGGASITDGNNRVSNIVAVDVQANNGVIHVIDKVILPN
;
A
#
# COMPACT_ATOMS: atom_id res chain seq x y z
N MET A 1 -63.85 -35.91 -69.26
CA MET A 1 -64.22 -35.13 -68.10
C MET A 1 -64.60 -36.03 -66.98
N LYS A 2 -63.71 -36.32 -66.05
CA LYS A 2 -64.02 -36.78 -64.67
C LYS A 2 -62.68 -36.94 -63.92
N ASN A 3 -62.46 -36.08 -62.99
CA ASN A 3 -61.27 -36.05 -62.18
C ASN A 3 -61.22 -37.21 -61.18
N LEU A 4 -60.21 -38.01 -61.20
CA LEU A 4 -59.96 -39.06 -60.25
C LEU A 4 -58.94 -38.52 -59.21
N LYS A 5 -59.35 -38.24 -58.00
CA LYS A 5 -58.50 -37.85 -56.86
C LYS A 5 -57.97 -39.12 -56.22
N ILE A 6 -56.69 -39.32 -56.37
CA ILE A 6 -55.92 -40.38 -55.60
C ILE A 6 -55.51 -39.78 -54.28
N LEU A 7 -56.00 -40.40 -53.19
CA LEU A 7 -55.67 -40.05 -51.82
C LEU A 7 -54.47 -40.87 -51.38
N PHE A 8 -53.30 -40.21 -51.23
CA PHE A 8 -52.10 -40.86 -50.67
C PHE A 8 -52.14 -40.67 -49.17
N ALA A 9 -52.35 -41.80 -48.46
CA ALA A 9 -52.20 -41.86 -47.00
C ALA A 9 -50.71 -41.99 -46.66
N PHE A 10 -50.14 -40.92 -46.08
CA PHE A 10 -48.78 -40.93 -45.52
C PHE A 10 -48.87 -41.50 -44.08
N VAL A 11 -48.34 -42.69 -43.85
CA VAL A 11 -48.12 -43.22 -42.51
C VAL A 11 -46.84 -42.60 -41.97
N LEU A 12 -46.96 -41.68 -41.02
CA LEU A 12 -45.83 -41.07 -40.33
C LEU A 12 -45.44 -42.00 -39.17
N LEU A 13 -44.37 -42.82 -39.36
CA LEU A 13 -43.69 -43.52 -38.26
C LEU A 13 -42.93 -42.48 -37.45
N GLY A 14 -43.44 -42.13 -36.27
CA GLY A 14 -42.74 -41.29 -35.29
C GLY A 14 -41.60 -42.06 -34.64
N PHE A 15 -40.36 -41.83 -35.05
CA PHE A 15 -39.17 -42.18 -34.25
C PHE A 15 -39.02 -41.08 -33.19
N THR A 16 -39.40 -41.34 -31.95
CA THR A 16 -39.02 -40.53 -30.80
C THR A 16 -37.57 -40.85 -30.46
N PHE A 17 -36.62 -40.10 -30.99
CA PHE A 17 -35.31 -39.99 -30.42
C PHE A 17 -35.44 -39.19 -29.12
N SER A 18 -35.51 -39.85 -27.99
CA SER A 18 -35.22 -39.26 -26.69
C SER A 18 -33.73 -39.03 -26.61
N CYS A 19 -33.25 -37.88 -27.06
CA CYS A 19 -32.00 -37.35 -26.59
C CYS A 19 -32.23 -36.84 -25.17
N THR A 20 -31.88 -37.63 -24.16
CA THR A 20 -31.50 -37.09 -22.88
C THR A 20 -30.15 -36.37 -23.10
N VAL A 21 -30.23 -35.09 -23.40
CA VAL A 21 -29.08 -34.20 -23.18
C VAL A 21 -28.98 -34.11 -21.65
N ASP A 22 -28.08 -34.90 -21.08
CA ASP A 22 -27.52 -34.53 -19.78
C ASP A 22 -26.84 -33.16 -20.01
N ASP A 23 -27.59 -32.10 -19.81
CA ASP A 23 -27.02 -30.79 -19.52
C ASP A 23 -26.26 -30.96 -18.20
N GLU A 24 -25.01 -31.45 -18.29
CA GLU A 24 -24.01 -31.01 -17.31
C GLU A 24 -24.02 -29.49 -17.42
N ASP A 25 -24.73 -28.85 -16.51
CA ASP A 25 -24.57 -27.43 -16.23
C ASP A 25 -23.09 -27.25 -15.87
N VAL A 26 -22.26 -27.03 -16.89
CA VAL A 26 -20.93 -26.49 -16.69
C VAL A 26 -21.19 -25.18 -16.00
N ASP A 27 -20.91 -25.14 -14.70
CA ASP A 27 -21.04 -23.95 -13.87
C ASP A 27 -20.14 -22.85 -14.46
N ASN A 28 -20.70 -22.09 -15.40
CA ASN A 28 -20.09 -20.96 -16.07
C ASN A 28 -20.05 -19.72 -15.18
N ALA A 29 -20.23 -19.91 -13.86
CA ALA A 29 -20.08 -18.82 -12.90
C ALA A 29 -18.68 -18.21 -13.03
N PRO A 30 -18.58 -16.89 -13.14
CA PRO A 30 -17.27 -16.26 -13.25
C PRO A 30 -16.44 -16.61 -12.01
N LEU A 31 -15.20 -17.12 -12.23
CA LEU A 31 -14.29 -17.54 -11.17
C LEU A 31 -14.01 -16.39 -10.19
N THR A 32 -14.00 -16.71 -8.90
CA THR A 32 -13.54 -15.79 -7.85
C THR A 32 -12.04 -15.48 -7.97
N ILE A 33 -11.54 -14.51 -7.22
CA ILE A 33 -10.10 -14.22 -7.13
C ILE A 33 -9.34 -15.50 -6.74
N LEU A 34 -9.80 -16.22 -5.70
CA LEU A 34 -9.17 -17.47 -5.28
C LEU A 34 -9.15 -18.50 -6.40
N ASN A 35 -10.29 -18.79 -7.02
CA ASN A 35 -10.40 -19.81 -8.08
C ASN A 35 -9.52 -19.46 -9.30
N ARG A 36 -9.33 -18.15 -9.58
CA ARG A 36 -8.38 -17.69 -10.62
C ARG A 36 -6.93 -17.97 -10.24
N ILE A 37 -6.58 -17.80 -8.98
CA ILE A 37 -5.23 -18.08 -8.44
C ILE A 37 -5.00 -19.61 -8.48
N GLU A 38 -5.95 -20.42 -8.02
CA GLU A 38 -5.87 -21.90 -8.00
C GLU A 38 -5.75 -22.50 -9.41
N ALA A 39 -6.48 -21.96 -10.37
CA ALA A 39 -6.45 -22.43 -11.75
C ALA A 39 -5.14 -22.11 -12.49
N SER A 40 -4.24 -21.32 -11.91
CA SER A 40 -3.03 -20.85 -12.57
C SER A 40 -1.76 -21.44 -11.99
N SER A 41 -1.00 -22.19 -12.81
CA SER A 41 0.32 -22.70 -12.43
C SER A 41 1.35 -21.61 -12.07
N ASN A 42 1.10 -20.37 -12.44
CA ASN A 42 1.99 -19.24 -12.12
C ASN A 42 1.85 -18.73 -10.67
N TYR A 43 0.82 -19.15 -9.94
CA TYR A 43 0.49 -18.63 -8.60
C TYR A 43 0.44 -19.73 -7.52
N THR A 44 1.07 -20.89 -7.74
CA THR A 44 1.03 -22.01 -6.79
C THR A 44 1.62 -21.63 -5.42
N PHE A 45 2.67 -20.81 -5.37
CA PHE A 45 3.24 -20.30 -4.13
C PHE A 45 2.28 -19.34 -3.42
N LEU A 46 1.66 -18.43 -4.18
CA LEU A 46 0.65 -17.51 -3.62
C LEU A 46 -0.56 -18.29 -3.10
N ASN A 47 -1.06 -19.29 -3.85
CA ASN A 47 -2.16 -20.14 -3.42
C ASN A 47 -1.83 -20.86 -2.11
N TYR A 48 -0.66 -21.49 -2.03
CA TYR A 48 -0.21 -22.16 -0.81
C TYR A 48 -0.11 -21.18 0.39
N ALA A 49 0.43 -19.98 0.17
CA ALA A 49 0.52 -18.96 1.20
C ALA A 49 -0.87 -18.47 1.68
N LEU A 50 -1.84 -18.31 0.77
CA LEU A 50 -3.23 -17.96 1.10
C LEU A 50 -3.92 -19.04 1.93
N GLN A 51 -3.69 -20.32 1.59
CA GLN A 51 -4.23 -21.45 2.35
C GLN A 51 -3.64 -21.51 3.76
N ARG A 52 -2.32 -21.41 3.88
CA ARG A 52 -1.60 -21.46 5.15
C ARG A 52 -2.03 -20.36 6.12
N THR A 53 -2.32 -19.16 5.61
CA THR A 53 -2.72 -18.00 6.42
C THR A 53 -4.24 -17.85 6.61
N GLY A 54 -5.04 -18.80 6.09
CA GLY A 54 -6.50 -18.76 6.17
C GLY A 54 -7.17 -17.68 5.33
N LEU A 55 -6.42 -17.00 4.44
CA LEU A 55 -6.96 -15.92 3.59
C LEU A 55 -7.74 -16.41 2.37
N SER A 56 -7.72 -17.70 2.07
CA SER A 56 -8.49 -18.31 0.97
C SER A 56 -9.97 -17.98 1.08
N ASN A 57 -10.56 -18.05 2.28
CA ASN A 57 -11.98 -17.78 2.49
C ASN A 57 -12.34 -16.30 2.21
N VAL A 58 -11.44 -15.36 2.51
CA VAL A 58 -11.62 -13.92 2.23
C VAL A 58 -11.69 -13.69 0.73
N LEU A 59 -10.76 -14.26 -0.04
CA LEU A 59 -10.67 -14.06 -1.49
C LEU A 59 -11.65 -14.95 -2.28
N ASN A 60 -12.36 -15.85 -1.63
CA ASN A 60 -13.44 -16.66 -2.22
C ASN A 60 -14.84 -16.13 -1.87
N GLY A 61 -14.94 -15.12 -1.03
CA GLY A 61 -16.20 -14.49 -0.61
C GLY A 61 -16.82 -13.62 -1.70
N THR A 62 -17.91 -12.92 -1.34
CA THR A 62 -18.66 -12.03 -2.23
C THR A 62 -18.18 -10.58 -2.21
N GLU A 63 -17.41 -10.22 -1.18
CA GLU A 63 -16.83 -8.88 -1.06
C GLU A 63 -15.84 -8.59 -2.19
N LYS A 64 -15.82 -7.35 -2.65
CA LYS A 64 -14.98 -6.93 -3.78
C LYS A 64 -13.59 -6.52 -3.33
N TYR A 65 -12.58 -7.07 -4.02
CA TYR A 65 -11.18 -6.76 -3.73
C TYR A 65 -10.38 -6.50 -4.99
N THR A 66 -9.29 -5.76 -4.82
CA THR A 66 -8.19 -5.67 -5.77
C THR A 66 -7.00 -6.42 -5.18
N LEU A 67 -6.53 -7.45 -5.86
CA LEU A 67 -5.36 -8.25 -5.44
C LEU A 67 -4.16 -7.91 -6.32
N PHE A 68 -3.06 -7.52 -5.71
CA PHE A 68 -1.74 -7.44 -6.33
C PHE A 68 -1.04 -8.80 -6.20
N ALA A 69 -1.06 -9.62 -7.26
CA ALA A 69 -0.63 -11.02 -7.21
C ALA A 69 0.84 -11.18 -7.63
N PRO A 70 1.76 -11.56 -6.72
CA PRO A 70 3.10 -11.96 -7.06
C PRO A 70 3.10 -13.38 -7.66
N SER A 71 3.83 -13.57 -8.78
CA SER A 71 4.01 -14.89 -9.39
C SER A 71 4.94 -15.77 -8.56
N ASN A 72 5.02 -17.08 -8.90
CA ASN A 72 5.96 -18.02 -8.25
C ASN A 72 7.40 -17.53 -8.29
N MET A 73 7.85 -16.97 -9.43
CA MET A 73 9.20 -16.42 -9.56
C MET A 73 9.40 -15.24 -8.60
N VAL A 74 8.39 -14.38 -8.42
CA VAL A 74 8.43 -13.22 -7.54
C VAL A 74 8.44 -13.66 -6.08
N MET A 75 7.59 -14.64 -5.71
CA MET A 75 7.57 -15.22 -4.37
C MET A 75 8.90 -15.93 -4.04
N GLY A 76 9.44 -16.71 -4.95
CA GLY A 76 10.75 -17.39 -4.76
C GLY A 76 11.89 -16.40 -4.55
N ARG A 77 11.89 -15.27 -5.29
CA ARG A 77 12.87 -14.19 -5.08
C ARG A 77 12.72 -13.54 -3.71
N PHE A 78 11.50 -13.28 -3.27
CA PHE A 78 11.22 -12.74 -1.94
C PHE A 78 11.74 -13.66 -0.84
N LEU A 79 11.48 -14.95 -0.92
CA LEU A 79 11.98 -15.92 0.05
C LEU A 79 13.51 -15.89 0.13
N MET A 80 14.18 -15.98 -1.02
CA MET A 80 15.65 -15.97 -1.10
C MET A 80 16.26 -14.67 -0.53
N GLN A 81 15.68 -13.52 -0.85
CA GLN A 81 16.17 -12.21 -0.38
C GLN A 81 16.03 -12.03 1.13
N ASN A 82 15.07 -12.72 1.76
CA ASN A 82 14.81 -12.67 3.19
C ASN A 82 15.38 -13.88 3.96
N GLY A 83 16.19 -14.74 3.30
CA GLY A 83 16.84 -15.88 3.95
C GLY A 83 15.92 -17.05 4.26
N PHE A 84 14.72 -17.12 3.64
CA PHE A 84 13.80 -18.23 3.80
C PHE A 84 14.03 -19.28 2.69
N SER A 85 14.04 -20.56 3.05
CA SER A 85 14.17 -21.65 2.09
C SER A 85 12.82 -22.04 1.46
N SER A 86 11.72 -21.78 2.18
CA SER A 86 10.35 -22.11 1.76
C SER A 86 9.35 -21.13 2.35
N ILE A 87 8.09 -21.20 1.89
CA ILE A 87 6.99 -20.43 2.49
C ILE A 87 6.77 -20.81 3.96
N ASP A 88 7.05 -22.07 4.32
CA ASP A 88 6.85 -22.58 5.68
C ASP A 88 7.81 -21.96 6.69
N ASP A 89 8.97 -21.47 6.23
CA ASP A 89 9.95 -20.79 7.09
C ASP A 89 9.52 -19.36 7.44
N VAL A 90 8.58 -18.79 6.69
CA VAL A 90 8.07 -17.44 6.98
C VAL A 90 7.14 -17.51 8.19
N PRO A 91 7.32 -16.71 9.25
CA PRO A 91 6.35 -16.64 10.36
C PRO A 91 4.93 -16.37 9.84
N GLU A 92 3.95 -17.14 10.32
CA GLU A 92 2.60 -17.13 9.75
C GLU A 92 1.94 -15.74 9.80
N GLU A 93 2.05 -15.03 10.95
CA GLU A 93 1.49 -13.69 11.09
C GLU A 93 2.18 -12.67 10.18
N LEU A 94 3.50 -12.78 9.99
CA LEU A 94 4.22 -11.95 9.03
C LEU A 94 3.76 -12.21 7.60
N LEU A 95 3.67 -13.50 7.22
CA LEU A 95 3.19 -13.89 5.89
C LEU A 95 1.77 -13.38 5.64
N LYS A 96 0.88 -13.56 6.61
CA LYS A 96 -0.51 -13.10 6.56
C LYS A 96 -0.59 -11.58 6.37
N ASN A 97 0.18 -10.82 7.15
CA ASN A 97 0.16 -9.36 7.07
C ASN A 97 0.75 -8.86 5.73
N ILE A 98 1.81 -9.52 5.23
CA ILE A 98 2.34 -9.26 3.88
C ILE A 98 1.28 -9.53 2.80
N LEU A 99 0.57 -10.66 2.86
CA LEU A 99 -0.48 -10.97 1.89
C LEU A 99 -1.65 -9.98 1.95
N LEU A 100 -2.06 -9.58 3.15
CA LEU A 100 -3.07 -8.53 3.34
C LEU A 100 -2.60 -7.17 2.80
N ASN A 101 -1.30 -6.89 2.82
CA ASN A 101 -0.73 -5.68 2.23
C ASN A 101 -0.81 -5.68 0.68
N HIS A 102 -1.08 -6.83 0.07
CA HIS A 102 -1.36 -6.98 -1.36
C HIS A 102 -2.85 -6.84 -1.72
N VAL A 103 -3.72 -6.55 -0.74
CA VAL A 103 -5.17 -6.48 -0.94
C VAL A 103 -5.70 -5.10 -0.61
N ILE A 104 -6.47 -4.54 -1.54
CA ILE A 104 -7.25 -3.30 -1.32
C ILE A 104 -8.73 -3.67 -1.42
N ALA A 105 -9.56 -3.10 -0.55
CA ALA A 105 -11.01 -3.25 -0.65
C ALA A 105 -11.56 -2.52 -1.89
N GLY A 106 -12.51 -3.17 -2.60
CA GLY A 106 -13.09 -2.65 -3.82
C GLY A 106 -12.35 -3.05 -5.10
N GLU A 107 -12.98 -2.76 -6.22
CA GLU A 107 -12.44 -3.01 -7.56
C GLU A 107 -11.75 -1.77 -8.09
N LEU A 108 -10.44 -1.83 -8.31
CA LEU A 108 -9.64 -0.75 -8.85
C LEU A 108 -9.06 -1.16 -10.22
N PRO A 109 -9.77 -0.88 -11.34
CA PRO A 109 -9.26 -1.15 -12.67
C PRO A 109 -7.97 -0.38 -12.97
N TYR A 110 -7.08 -0.94 -13.79
CA TYR A 110 -5.77 -0.38 -14.08
C TYR A 110 -5.78 1.10 -14.50
N ARG A 111 -6.78 1.50 -15.27
CA ARG A 111 -6.95 2.89 -15.76
C ARG A 111 -7.40 3.88 -14.67
N ASN A 112 -7.89 3.36 -13.54
CA ASN A 112 -8.45 4.16 -12.44
C ASN A 112 -7.42 4.38 -11.31
N PHE A 113 -6.19 3.88 -11.48
CA PHE A 113 -5.13 4.23 -10.53
C PHE A 113 -4.78 5.72 -10.69
N GLU A 114 -4.69 6.40 -9.57
CA GLU A 114 -4.23 7.79 -9.45
C GLU A 114 -3.06 7.83 -8.47
N THR A 115 -2.15 8.80 -8.64
CA THR A 115 -1.05 8.99 -7.70
C THR A 115 -1.59 9.46 -6.36
N GLY A 116 -1.20 8.79 -5.28
CA GLY A 116 -1.65 9.06 -3.92
C GLY A 116 -1.59 7.83 -3.03
N TYR A 117 -2.37 7.86 -1.95
CA TYR A 117 -2.40 6.78 -0.95
C TYR A 117 -3.75 6.08 -0.94
N ALA A 118 -3.72 4.75 -0.85
CA ALA A 118 -4.87 3.91 -0.56
C ALA A 118 -4.64 3.12 0.74
N LYS A 119 -5.71 2.54 1.30
CA LYS A 119 -5.60 1.65 2.47
C LYS A 119 -5.60 0.20 2.02
N THR A 120 -4.66 -0.59 2.53
CA THR A 120 -4.62 -2.04 2.34
C THR A 120 -5.44 -2.76 3.42
N ALA A 121 -5.63 -4.06 3.25
CA ALA A 121 -6.25 -4.90 4.28
C ALA A 121 -5.28 -5.26 5.42
N ALA A 122 -3.98 -4.98 5.27
CA ALA A 122 -2.98 -5.21 6.30
C ALA A 122 -3.11 -4.21 7.43
N LEU A 123 -2.91 -4.69 8.65
CA LEU A 123 -2.98 -3.86 9.86
C LEU A 123 -1.58 -3.53 10.36
N SER A 124 -1.38 -2.29 10.77
CA SER A 124 -0.14 -1.84 11.39
C SER A 124 0.05 -2.49 12.76
N ASP A 125 1.23 -3.02 13.03
CA ASP A 125 1.59 -3.55 14.36
C ASP A 125 1.56 -2.46 15.44
N ALA A 126 1.77 -1.20 15.05
CA ALA A 126 1.76 -0.07 15.98
C ALA A 126 0.36 0.31 16.47
N THR A 127 -0.68 0.16 15.63
CA THR A 127 -2.02 0.70 15.92
C THR A 127 -3.18 -0.27 15.73
N GLY A 128 -2.96 -1.37 14.99
CA GLY A 128 -4.04 -2.24 14.53
C GLY A 128 -4.94 -1.61 13.45
N LEU A 129 -4.55 -0.47 12.87
CA LEU A 129 -5.30 0.20 11.81
C LEU A 129 -4.78 -0.20 10.42
N PRO A 130 -5.63 -0.10 9.36
CA PRO A 130 -5.22 -0.39 8.00
C PRO A 130 -4.03 0.45 7.56
N MET A 131 -2.98 -0.22 7.05
CA MET A 131 -1.80 0.45 6.51
C MET A 131 -2.11 1.16 5.19
N SER A 132 -1.29 2.15 4.89
CA SER A 132 -1.31 2.84 3.60
C SER A 132 -0.45 2.11 2.59
N ILE A 133 -0.78 2.26 1.31
CA ILE A 133 0.07 1.93 0.17
C ILE A 133 0.17 3.17 -0.71
N HIS A 134 1.39 3.56 -1.06
CA HIS A 134 1.61 4.64 -2.01
C HIS A 134 1.48 4.09 -3.43
N ILE A 135 0.67 4.74 -4.23
CA ILE A 135 0.45 4.44 -5.65
C ILE A 135 1.04 5.60 -6.45
N GLU A 136 1.97 5.31 -7.32
CA GLU A 136 2.48 6.28 -8.29
C GLU A 136 2.03 5.85 -9.69
N GLN A 137 1.29 6.74 -10.37
CA GLN A 137 0.86 6.52 -11.75
C GLN A 137 1.50 7.57 -12.66
N VAL A 138 2.46 7.13 -13.48
CA VAL A 138 3.20 7.99 -14.43
C VAL A 138 3.25 7.30 -15.79
N ASN A 139 2.82 7.98 -16.84
CA ASN A 139 2.85 7.46 -18.21
C ASN A 139 2.21 6.06 -18.35
N MET A 140 1.05 5.86 -17.77
CA MET A 140 0.34 4.58 -17.72
C MET A 140 1.10 3.44 -17.02
N ARG A 141 2.14 3.73 -16.26
CA ARG A 141 2.82 2.77 -15.39
C ARG A 141 2.38 3.00 -13.95
N VAL A 142 2.05 1.94 -13.26
CA VAL A 142 1.68 1.97 -11.84
C VAL A 142 2.79 1.31 -11.03
N THR A 143 3.32 2.06 -10.08
CA THR A 143 4.32 1.62 -9.10
C THR A 143 3.72 1.72 -7.70
N LEU A 144 3.92 0.71 -6.88
CA LEU A 144 3.42 0.58 -5.53
C LEU A 144 4.58 0.67 -4.55
N ASN A 145 4.48 1.56 -3.55
CA ASN A 145 5.51 1.84 -2.56
C ASN A 145 6.90 2.09 -3.17
N GLY A 146 6.95 2.69 -4.37
CA GLY A 146 8.20 3.00 -5.08
C GLY A 146 8.96 1.80 -5.66
N GLU A 147 8.51 0.55 -5.41
CA GLU A 147 9.29 -0.65 -5.77
C GLU A 147 8.54 -1.65 -6.64
N ALA A 148 7.29 -1.97 -6.30
CA ALA A 148 6.55 -3.01 -7.01
C ALA A 148 5.75 -2.41 -8.17
N MET A 149 5.99 -2.91 -9.39
CA MET A 149 5.27 -2.46 -10.59
C MET A 149 4.20 -3.47 -10.98
N ILE A 150 3.05 -2.98 -11.42
CA ILE A 150 2.04 -3.80 -12.07
C ILE A 150 2.53 -4.16 -13.48
N THR A 151 2.70 -5.46 -13.75
CA THR A 151 3.17 -5.99 -15.04
C THR A 151 2.03 -6.46 -15.94
N ARG A 152 0.92 -6.89 -15.33
CA ARG A 152 -0.31 -7.27 -16.03
C ARG A 152 -1.50 -6.85 -15.18
N GLY A 153 -2.35 -5.99 -15.73
CA GLY A 153 -3.55 -5.51 -15.07
C GLY A 153 -4.83 -6.18 -15.55
N ASN A 154 -5.93 -5.95 -14.81
CA ASN A 154 -7.30 -6.27 -15.19
C ASN A 154 -7.58 -7.75 -15.46
N ILE A 155 -7.05 -8.68 -14.66
CA ILE A 155 -7.54 -10.06 -14.64
C ILE A 155 -8.83 -10.04 -13.82
N MET A 156 -9.97 -10.11 -14.52
CA MET A 156 -11.30 -9.98 -13.90
C MET A 156 -11.66 -11.25 -13.16
N ALA A 157 -12.29 -11.09 -12.00
CA ALA A 157 -12.89 -12.15 -11.19
C ALA A 157 -14.32 -11.78 -10.79
N SER A 158 -15.15 -12.72 -10.36
CA SER A 158 -16.52 -12.45 -9.92
C SER A 158 -16.59 -11.52 -8.70
N ASN A 159 -15.58 -11.57 -7.87
CA ASN A 159 -15.46 -10.77 -6.64
C ASN A 159 -14.25 -9.82 -6.65
N GLY A 160 -13.80 -9.34 -7.82
CA GLY A 160 -12.77 -8.32 -7.88
C GLY A 160 -11.86 -8.35 -9.08
N ILE A 161 -10.68 -7.75 -8.91
CA ILE A 161 -9.67 -7.61 -9.97
C ILE A 161 -8.31 -8.07 -9.44
N ILE A 162 -7.55 -8.79 -10.30
CA ILE A 162 -6.18 -9.18 -10.01
C ILE A 162 -5.22 -8.39 -10.90
N HIS A 163 -4.17 -7.85 -10.32
CA HIS A 163 -3.04 -7.25 -11.02
C HIS A 163 -1.77 -8.03 -10.67
N THR A 164 -1.04 -8.53 -11.66
CA THR A 164 0.25 -9.18 -11.44
C THR A 164 1.31 -8.12 -11.16
N VAL A 165 2.12 -8.37 -10.13
CA VAL A 165 3.24 -7.49 -9.75
C VAL A 165 4.59 -8.19 -9.93
N ASN A 166 5.65 -7.38 -10.12
CA ASN A 166 7.02 -7.85 -10.31
C ASN A 166 7.82 -8.03 -9.01
N ARG A 167 7.26 -7.60 -7.87
CA ARG A 167 7.82 -7.77 -6.52
C ARG A 167 6.71 -8.09 -5.53
N VAL A 168 7.05 -8.83 -4.46
CA VAL A 168 6.25 -8.85 -3.22
C VAL A 168 6.33 -7.47 -2.60
N ILE A 169 5.18 -6.93 -2.19
CA ILE A 169 5.07 -5.62 -1.54
C ILE A 169 5.31 -5.80 -0.04
N PRO A 170 6.48 -5.43 0.50
CA PRO A 170 6.76 -5.60 1.93
C PRO A 170 5.86 -4.68 2.77
N LEU A 171 5.82 -4.94 4.08
CA LEU A 171 5.16 -4.02 5.00
C LEU A 171 5.91 -2.68 5.00
N PRO A 172 5.23 -1.55 4.77
CA PRO A 172 5.90 -0.27 4.65
C PRO A 172 6.39 0.24 6.00
N THR A 173 7.57 0.85 6.02
CA THR A 173 8.02 1.72 7.11
C THR A 173 7.72 3.18 6.76
N VAL A 174 7.89 4.11 7.71
CA VAL A 174 7.79 5.54 7.40
C VAL A 174 8.81 5.96 6.34
N VAL A 175 9.99 5.33 6.30
CA VAL A 175 11.02 5.55 5.26
C VAL A 175 10.52 5.14 3.88
N THR A 176 9.76 4.03 3.79
CA THR A 176 9.17 3.58 2.51
C THR A 176 8.38 4.70 1.83
N PHE A 177 7.57 5.43 2.58
CA PHE A 177 6.76 6.50 2.00
C PHE A 177 7.57 7.75 1.68
N VAL A 178 8.53 8.11 2.53
CA VAL A 178 9.44 9.25 2.27
C VAL A 178 10.25 9.04 0.99
N THR A 179 10.64 7.81 0.70
CA THR A 179 11.43 7.48 -0.50
C THR A 179 10.57 7.22 -1.74
N ALA A 180 9.33 6.76 -1.57
CA ALA A 180 8.43 6.41 -2.67
C ALA A 180 7.63 7.60 -3.22
N ASP A 181 7.26 8.56 -2.37
CA ASP A 181 6.41 9.67 -2.76
C ASP A 181 7.26 10.85 -3.28
N ALA A 182 7.07 11.19 -4.55
CA ALA A 182 7.78 12.30 -5.20
C ALA A 182 7.59 13.66 -4.49
N ASN A 183 6.54 13.82 -3.66
CA ASN A 183 6.32 15.01 -2.85
C ASN A 183 7.36 15.16 -1.71
N PHE A 184 8.08 14.11 -1.36
CA PHE A 184 9.12 14.10 -0.32
C PHE A 184 10.54 14.03 -0.86
N LYS A 185 10.75 14.32 -2.15
CA LYS A 185 12.09 14.24 -2.77
C LYS A 185 13.17 15.00 -1.98
N ASN A 186 12.86 16.21 -1.52
CA ASN A 186 13.81 17.00 -0.73
C ASN A 186 14.03 16.42 0.66
N LEU A 187 13.00 15.90 1.31
CA LEU A 187 13.12 15.18 2.59
C LEU A 187 13.95 13.91 2.42
N ALA A 188 13.70 13.12 1.39
CA ALA A 188 14.49 11.92 1.09
C ALA A 188 15.97 12.26 0.88
N GLN A 189 16.28 13.31 0.12
CA GLN A 189 17.65 13.79 -0.04
C GLN A 189 18.28 14.26 1.26
N ALA A 190 17.52 14.92 2.13
CA ALA A 190 18.00 15.41 3.41
C ALA A 190 18.35 14.27 4.37
N VAL A 191 17.48 13.25 4.50
CA VAL A 191 17.70 12.12 5.44
C VAL A 191 18.76 11.12 4.96
N THR A 192 19.08 11.12 3.66
CA THR A 192 20.10 10.24 3.06
C THR A 192 21.43 10.94 2.81
N ARG A 193 21.62 12.14 3.33
CA ARG A 193 22.89 12.88 3.17
C ARG A 193 24.04 12.14 3.85
N GLU A 194 25.13 11.90 3.11
CA GLU A 194 26.25 11.03 3.54
C GLU A 194 27.04 11.58 4.73
N ASP A 195 26.98 12.89 4.98
CA ASP A 195 27.70 13.55 6.08
C ASP A 195 26.94 13.54 7.41
N LEU A 196 25.66 13.04 7.43
CA LEU A 196 24.93 12.93 8.68
C LEU A 196 25.63 11.97 9.65
N THR A 197 25.84 12.42 10.88
CA THR A 197 26.44 11.63 11.96
C THR A 197 25.48 10.61 12.60
N VAL A 198 24.21 10.61 12.18
CA VAL A 198 23.16 9.65 12.56
C VAL A 198 22.52 9.08 11.30
N ASP A 199 22.42 7.76 11.22
CA ASP A 199 21.67 7.09 10.15
C ASP A 199 20.15 7.13 10.47
N LEU A 200 19.50 8.20 10.01
CA LEU A 200 18.05 8.35 10.20
C LEU A 200 17.25 7.32 9.42
N VAL A 201 17.77 6.81 8.30
CA VAL A 201 17.11 5.77 7.51
C VAL A 201 17.10 4.46 8.29
N GLU A 202 18.21 4.07 8.92
CA GLU A 202 18.27 2.89 9.78
C GLU A 202 17.33 3.02 10.98
N VAL A 203 17.43 4.14 11.71
CA VAL A 203 16.58 4.40 12.89
C VAL A 203 15.08 4.34 12.54
N LEU A 204 14.67 5.06 11.50
CA LEU A 204 13.25 5.14 11.08
C LEU A 204 12.76 3.88 10.33
N SER A 205 13.64 2.92 10.06
CA SER A 205 13.29 1.59 9.54
C SER A 205 13.12 0.54 10.64
N THR A 206 13.33 0.90 11.91
CA THR A 206 13.16 0.00 13.06
C THR A 206 11.74 -0.60 13.06
N ASN A 207 11.64 -1.90 13.32
CA ASN A 207 10.36 -2.60 13.39
C ASN A 207 9.48 -2.05 14.53
N ALA A 208 8.16 -2.06 14.33
CA ALA A 208 7.19 -1.49 15.26
C ALA A 208 7.27 -2.03 16.70
N SER A 209 7.73 -3.27 16.86
CA SER A 209 7.91 -3.93 18.17
C SER A 209 9.21 -3.57 18.89
N ASN A 210 10.09 -2.80 18.28
CA ASN A 210 11.42 -2.47 18.82
C ASN A 210 11.55 -0.96 19.03
N SER A 211 12.06 -0.55 20.22
CA SER A 211 12.44 0.86 20.43
C SER A 211 13.52 1.28 19.42
N PRO A 212 13.47 2.50 18.88
CA PRO A 212 12.58 3.63 19.25
C PRO A 212 11.25 3.71 18.44
N ALA A 213 10.86 2.69 17.69
CA ALA A 213 9.53 2.65 17.05
C ALA A 213 8.43 2.39 18.11
N PRO A 214 7.12 2.74 17.82
CA PRO A 214 6.65 3.37 16.58
C PRO A 214 6.94 4.87 16.52
N PHE A 215 6.85 5.42 15.30
CA PHE A 215 7.17 6.82 15.05
C PHE A 215 5.94 7.65 14.65
N THR A 216 5.95 8.94 15.00
CA THR A 216 5.15 9.96 14.33
C THR A 216 6.10 10.92 13.60
N VAL A 217 5.93 11.04 12.29
CA VAL A 217 6.76 11.91 11.46
C VAL A 217 5.92 13.04 10.89
N PHE A 218 6.29 14.28 11.21
CA PHE A 218 5.78 15.46 10.52
C PHE A 218 6.64 15.71 9.29
N ALA A 219 6.23 15.19 8.13
CA ALA A 219 7.04 15.19 6.91
C ALA A 219 6.83 16.45 6.07
N PRO A 220 7.82 17.35 5.96
CA PRO A 220 7.73 18.52 5.10
C PRO A 220 7.71 18.11 3.63
N ASN A 221 6.78 18.65 2.85
CA ASN A 221 6.76 18.47 1.41
C ASN A 221 7.89 19.25 0.72
N ASN A 222 8.05 19.04 -0.60
CA ASN A 222 9.10 19.73 -1.36
C ASN A 222 9.01 21.25 -1.29
N THR A 223 7.81 21.82 -1.29
CA THR A 223 7.58 23.28 -1.20
C THR A 223 8.07 23.82 0.15
N ALA A 224 7.86 23.08 1.23
CA ALA A 224 8.35 23.44 2.56
C ALA A 224 9.89 23.63 2.58
N PHE A 225 10.64 22.74 1.93
CA PHE A 225 12.10 22.84 1.81
C PHE A 225 12.53 24.00 0.91
N VAL A 226 11.85 24.23 -0.22
CA VAL A 226 12.14 25.38 -1.09
C VAL A 226 11.97 26.71 -0.33
N ASN A 227 10.89 26.81 0.45
CA ASN A 227 10.63 27.99 1.28
C ASN A 227 11.70 28.15 2.37
N LEU A 228 12.12 27.06 3.04
CA LEU A 228 13.19 27.10 4.04
C LEU A 228 14.50 27.63 3.45
N LEU A 229 14.94 27.09 2.31
CA LEU A 229 16.17 27.53 1.66
C LEU A 229 16.11 29.02 1.31
N SER A 230 14.96 29.50 0.83
CA SER A 230 14.74 30.93 0.55
C SER A 230 14.79 31.78 1.82
N GLU A 231 14.18 31.33 2.93
CA GLU A 231 14.21 32.01 4.23
C GLU A 231 15.64 32.13 4.78
N LEU A 232 16.46 31.07 4.58
CA LEU A 232 17.86 31.04 5.03
C LEU A 232 18.83 31.70 4.04
N GLY A 233 18.39 32.12 2.86
CA GLY A 233 19.27 32.65 1.80
C GLY A 233 20.25 31.62 1.23
N LEU A 234 19.88 30.32 1.26
CA LEU A 234 20.67 29.20 0.78
C LEU A 234 20.23 28.77 -0.61
N SER A 235 21.14 28.20 -1.39
CA SER A 235 20.86 27.75 -2.76
C SER A 235 20.47 26.28 -2.84
N SER A 236 20.90 25.46 -1.88
CA SER A 236 20.68 24.02 -1.87
C SER A 236 20.63 23.43 -0.46
N LEU A 237 20.12 22.21 -0.32
CA LEU A 237 20.16 21.44 0.93
C LEU A 237 21.60 21.15 1.38
N GLY A 238 22.57 21.09 0.44
CA GLY A 238 23.97 20.90 0.74
C GLY A 238 24.62 22.08 1.46
N ASP A 239 24.02 23.28 1.38
CA ASP A 239 24.53 24.49 2.04
C ASP A 239 24.14 24.55 3.53
N ILE A 240 23.21 23.68 3.98
CA ILE A 240 22.86 23.55 5.41
C ILE A 240 23.95 22.70 6.08
N ASP A 241 24.60 23.22 7.11
CA ASP A 241 25.58 22.45 7.88
C ASP A 241 24.95 21.20 8.55
N GLU A 242 25.76 20.16 8.76
CA GLU A 242 25.26 18.89 9.28
C GLU A 242 24.59 19.02 10.66
N PRO A 243 25.14 19.72 11.65
CA PRO A 243 24.50 19.82 12.96
C PRO A 243 23.12 20.49 12.90
N THR A 244 22.96 21.52 12.07
CA THR A 244 21.68 22.21 11.85
C THR A 244 20.69 21.29 11.15
N LEU A 245 21.12 20.59 10.09
CA LEU A 245 20.25 19.66 9.36
C LEU A 245 19.79 18.49 10.26
N LYS A 246 20.73 17.87 10.96
CA LYS A 246 20.43 16.76 11.89
C LYS A 246 19.43 17.19 12.96
N THR A 247 19.66 18.31 13.62
CA THR A 247 18.75 18.82 14.66
C THR A 247 17.38 19.14 14.07
N THR A 248 17.34 19.75 12.89
CA THR A 248 16.09 20.01 12.18
C THR A 248 15.34 18.71 11.85
N LEU A 249 16.01 17.70 11.27
CA LEU A 249 15.37 16.44 10.91
C LEU A 249 14.85 15.67 12.14
N THR A 250 15.62 15.62 13.23
CA THR A 250 15.18 14.97 14.48
C THR A 250 14.01 15.71 15.13
N TYR A 251 13.90 17.02 14.91
CA TYR A 251 12.79 17.84 15.39
C TYR A 251 11.44 17.52 14.73
N HIS A 252 11.45 16.79 13.59
CA HIS A 252 10.25 16.34 12.89
C HIS A 252 9.78 14.95 13.32
N VAL A 253 10.46 14.29 14.26
CA VAL A 253 10.20 12.89 14.62
C VAL A 253 9.86 12.76 16.10
N ILE A 254 8.73 12.16 16.40
CA ILE A 254 8.37 11.66 17.72
C ILE A 254 8.65 10.16 17.73
N ALA A 255 9.42 9.69 18.71
CA ALA A 255 9.70 8.28 18.92
C ALA A 255 8.70 7.64 19.90
N GLU A 256 8.60 6.30 19.87
CA GLU A 256 7.76 5.49 20.76
C GLU A 256 6.27 5.88 20.78
N THR A 257 5.83 6.58 19.74
CA THR A 257 4.45 7.08 19.65
C THR A 257 3.96 7.08 18.20
N ASN A 258 2.79 6.49 17.96
CA ASN A 258 2.05 6.60 16.70
C ASN A 258 0.82 7.50 16.95
N ALA A 259 1.03 8.81 16.93
CA ALA A 259 -0.03 9.80 17.18
C ALA A 259 -0.87 10.01 15.91
N LEU A 260 -2.12 9.59 15.94
CA LEU A 260 -3.08 9.82 14.85
C LEU A 260 -3.63 11.26 14.89
N SER A 261 -4.13 11.74 13.77
CA SER A 261 -4.74 13.07 13.69
C SER A 261 -5.91 13.27 14.67
N SER A 262 -6.66 12.21 14.95
CA SER A 262 -7.75 12.21 15.93
C SER A 262 -7.31 12.37 17.39
N GLN A 263 -6.03 12.21 17.68
CA GLN A 263 -5.43 12.37 19.02
C GLN A 263 -4.81 13.77 19.20
N LEU A 264 -4.73 14.56 18.13
CA LEU A 264 -4.25 15.94 18.23
C LEU A 264 -5.35 16.83 18.79
N SER A 265 -4.94 17.84 19.57
CA SER A 265 -5.83 18.84 20.15
C SER A 265 -5.13 20.19 20.26
N ASP A 266 -5.89 21.23 20.53
CA ASP A 266 -5.33 22.57 20.69
C ASP A 266 -4.40 22.65 21.90
N ASN A 267 -3.26 23.28 21.71
CA ASN A 267 -2.18 23.46 22.68
C ASN A 267 -1.58 22.13 23.20
N LEU A 268 -1.72 21.02 22.43
CA LEU A 268 -1.09 19.76 22.79
C LEU A 268 0.43 19.86 22.62
N GLN A 269 1.14 19.70 23.73
CA GLN A 269 2.61 19.62 23.69
C GLN A 269 3.03 18.22 23.27
N LEU A 270 3.89 18.13 22.26
CA LEU A 270 4.48 16.91 21.74
C LEU A 270 6.00 17.00 21.85
N THR A 271 6.61 15.94 22.41
CA THR A 271 8.07 15.87 22.53
C THR A 271 8.65 15.11 21.36
N THR A 272 9.43 15.79 20.52
CA THR A 272 10.17 15.20 19.41
C THR A 272 11.59 14.80 19.85
N LEU A 273 12.33 14.11 18.98
CA LEU A 273 13.75 13.80 19.22
C LEU A 273 14.64 15.05 19.27
N GLY A 274 14.15 16.19 18.76
CA GLY A 274 14.89 17.46 18.72
C GLY A 274 14.34 18.55 19.65
N GLY A 275 13.27 18.29 20.42
CA GLY A 275 12.65 19.28 21.33
C GLY A 275 11.12 19.25 21.28
N ASN A 276 10.49 20.25 21.88
CA ASN A 276 9.03 20.30 21.97
C ASN A 276 8.40 21.10 20.83
N ILE A 277 7.23 20.61 20.37
CA ILE A 277 6.35 21.30 19.42
C ILE A 277 4.95 21.37 20.00
N THR A 278 4.10 22.23 19.47
CA THR A 278 2.70 22.36 19.92
C THR A 278 1.77 22.06 18.75
N ALA A 279 0.88 21.09 18.93
CA ALA A 279 -0.19 20.82 17.97
C ALA A 279 -1.41 21.68 18.25
N ASN A 280 -2.12 22.09 17.19
CA ASN A 280 -3.39 22.79 17.22
C ASN A 280 -4.32 22.24 16.15
N VAL A 281 -5.64 22.31 16.38
CA VAL A 281 -6.66 21.78 15.44
C VAL A 281 -7.73 22.81 15.09
N THR A 282 -7.92 23.82 15.93
CA THR A 282 -8.89 24.92 15.67
C THR A 282 -8.40 25.78 14.48
N GLY A 283 -9.23 25.91 13.46
CA GLY A 283 -8.88 26.63 12.23
C GLY A 283 -8.09 25.81 11.19
N GLY A 284 -7.87 24.52 11.46
CA GLY A 284 -7.08 23.58 10.66
C GLY A 284 -5.92 22.98 11.46
N ALA A 285 -5.66 21.69 11.23
CA ALA A 285 -4.58 21.03 11.94
C ALA A 285 -3.22 21.66 11.61
N SER A 286 -2.43 21.99 12.63
CA SER A 286 -1.14 22.67 12.49
C SER A 286 -0.18 22.34 13.62
N ILE A 287 1.10 22.59 13.39
CA ILE A 287 2.19 22.48 14.36
C ILE A 287 2.82 23.87 14.53
N THR A 288 2.96 24.29 15.77
CA THR A 288 3.76 25.47 16.14
C THR A 288 5.12 25.00 16.65
N ASP A 289 6.19 25.48 16.05
CA ASP A 289 7.57 25.16 16.41
C ASP A 289 8.14 26.04 17.53
N GLY A 290 9.36 25.77 17.94
CA GLY A 290 10.06 26.50 18.99
C GLY A 290 10.26 27.99 18.72
N ASN A 291 10.26 28.40 17.45
CA ASN A 291 10.36 29.78 17.01
C ASN A 291 8.99 30.48 16.81
N ASN A 292 7.90 29.85 17.31
CA ASN A 292 6.51 30.29 17.11
C ASN A 292 6.07 30.35 15.64
N ARG A 293 6.72 29.59 14.76
CA ARG A 293 6.34 29.45 13.36
C ARG A 293 5.23 28.40 13.26
N VAL A 294 4.23 28.66 12.44
CA VAL A 294 3.11 27.74 12.24
C VAL A 294 3.29 27.00 10.91
N SER A 295 3.19 25.68 10.95
CA SER A 295 3.17 24.78 9.81
C SER A 295 1.81 24.07 9.75
N ASN A 296 1.11 24.15 8.62
CA ASN A 296 -0.17 23.46 8.46
C ASN A 296 0.06 21.97 8.15
N ILE A 297 -0.76 21.11 8.72
CA ILE A 297 -0.83 19.70 8.33
C ILE A 297 -1.76 19.61 7.13
N VAL A 298 -1.20 19.26 5.97
CA VAL A 298 -1.92 19.22 4.67
C VAL A 298 -2.40 17.82 4.28
N ALA A 299 -1.85 16.77 4.90
CA ALA A 299 -2.37 15.42 4.82
C ALA A 299 -2.08 14.68 6.12
N VAL A 300 -2.97 13.80 6.53
CA VAL A 300 -2.90 13.11 7.82
C VAL A 300 -2.93 11.59 7.65
N ASP A 301 -2.44 10.87 8.66
CA ASP A 301 -2.66 9.44 8.86
C ASP A 301 -2.18 8.54 7.70
N VAL A 302 -1.02 8.88 7.09
CA VAL A 302 -0.33 7.95 6.21
C VAL A 302 0.31 6.88 7.09
N GLN A 303 -0.41 5.79 7.32
CA GLN A 303 -0.06 4.74 8.26
C GLN A 303 0.94 3.75 7.65
N ALA A 304 2.12 3.66 8.22
CA ALA A 304 3.10 2.60 8.00
C ALA A 304 2.95 1.48 9.05
N ASN A 305 3.72 0.40 8.91
CA ASN A 305 3.75 -0.64 9.94
C ASN A 305 4.36 -0.12 11.25
N ASN A 306 5.42 0.67 11.14
CA ASN A 306 6.21 1.17 12.27
C ASN A 306 5.94 2.63 12.63
N GLY A 307 4.87 3.25 12.17
CA GLY A 307 4.57 4.64 12.49
C GLY A 307 3.58 5.31 11.55
N VAL A 308 3.37 6.60 11.75
CA VAL A 308 2.45 7.43 10.97
C VAL A 308 3.14 8.68 10.45
N ILE A 309 2.78 9.12 9.26
CA ILE A 309 3.24 10.36 8.67
C ILE A 309 2.09 11.37 8.60
N HIS A 310 2.36 12.60 9.01
CA HIS A 310 1.54 13.79 8.74
C HIS A 310 2.33 14.71 7.84
N VAL A 311 1.79 15.07 6.68
CA VAL A 311 2.45 15.95 5.72
C VAL A 311 2.28 17.39 6.14
N ILE A 312 3.36 18.15 6.20
CA ILE A 312 3.36 19.56 6.57
C ILE A 312 3.87 20.46 5.45
N ASP A 313 3.36 21.70 5.39
CA ASP A 313 3.67 22.70 4.35
C ASP A 313 4.86 23.62 4.67
N LYS A 314 5.44 23.48 5.87
CA LYS A 314 6.62 24.24 6.31
C LYS A 314 7.54 23.36 7.15
N VAL A 315 8.86 23.49 6.96
CA VAL A 315 9.85 22.85 7.84
C VAL A 315 9.78 23.52 9.21
N ILE A 316 9.60 22.73 10.28
CA ILE A 316 9.63 23.21 11.66
C ILE A 316 11.08 23.29 12.15
N LEU A 317 11.39 24.33 12.91
CA LEU A 317 12.75 24.60 13.38
C LEU A 317 12.80 24.60 14.92
N PRO A 318 13.80 23.95 15.51
CA PRO A 318 14.09 24.10 16.95
C PRO A 318 14.54 25.54 17.26
N ASN A 319 14.50 25.91 18.54
CA ASN A 319 15.03 27.19 19.02
C ASN A 319 16.53 27.27 18.85
#